data_45e1c461b19e1d0d896f3e58e20a97c5
#
_entry.id   45e1c461b19e1d0d896f3e58e20a97c5
#
_cell.length_a   1.000
_cell.length_b   1.000
_cell.length_c   1.000
_cell.angle_alpha   90.00
_cell.angle_beta   90.00
_cell.angle_gamma   90.00
#
_symmetry.space_group_name_H-M   'P 1'
#
loop_
_entity.id
_entity.type
_entity.pdbx_description
1 polymer ?
#
loop_
_entity_poly.entity_id
_entity_poly.type
_entity_poly.pdbx_seq_one_letter_code
_entity_poly.pdbx_strand_id
1 'polypeptide(L)'
;MKKLFAILLAALLLMSGVACAEESARKTDFPDNTFVEMDPNYITGVTQRGKTFLFTYEAQTQEGESYTKRALVYVPYGYDEADPDTRYNVLYLMHGHGGGYTTFFKGAGSFSNMQFTLDAMIEKGHIEPLLVVAPTYVVPGKDEFWCAGNFWYELNNYLIPAFESEYHTFAQDVTPEGIKASRTHRAYSGFSMGAVSCWATFEHSLDQIAYYMPCCGGASFGDDTAVAAQRLANSVAQAGYTKDDFFIYAGCGGEGDVGYPGMTAQVEAMKLLPDTFVYCENFRDGNLYYTQCSGGHSTKSVELIMYCALPAFFDK
;
A
#
# COMPACT_ATOMS: atom_id res chain seq x y z
N MET A 1 -68.87 -8.20 43.05
CA MET A 1 -68.18 -9.13 42.10
C MET A 1 -67.21 -8.27 41.27
N LYS A 2 -65.97 -8.25 41.69
CA LYS A 2 -64.93 -7.39 41.11
C LYS A 2 -64.09 -8.33 40.21
N LYS A 3 -64.06 -8.06 38.90
CA LYS A 3 -63.17 -8.76 37.95
C LYS A 3 -61.81 -8.04 37.89
N LEU A 4 -60.80 -8.71 38.36
CA LEU A 4 -59.38 -8.30 38.15
C LEU A 4 -59.00 -8.48 36.67
N PHE A 5 -58.57 -7.40 36.05
CA PHE A 5 -57.85 -7.47 34.76
C PHE A 5 -56.37 -7.57 35.07
N ALA A 6 -55.76 -8.68 34.72
CA ALA A 6 -54.30 -8.85 34.70
C ALA A 6 -53.79 -8.35 33.36
N ILE A 7 -52.98 -7.29 33.37
CA ILE A 7 -52.24 -6.80 32.21
C ILE A 7 -50.92 -7.58 32.16
N LEU A 8 -50.82 -8.42 31.15
CA LEU A 8 -49.58 -9.14 30.80
C LEU A 8 -48.69 -8.18 30.00
N LEU A 9 -47.62 -7.66 30.61
CA LEU A 9 -46.60 -6.84 29.96
C LEU A 9 -45.62 -7.78 29.28
N ALA A 10 -45.78 -7.99 27.99
CA ALA A 10 -44.80 -8.72 27.17
C ALA A 10 -43.61 -7.77 26.90
N ALA A 11 -42.51 -7.98 27.60
CA ALA A 11 -41.24 -7.34 27.29
C ALA A 11 -40.66 -7.98 26.05
N LEU A 12 -40.75 -7.28 24.90
CA LEU A 12 -40.02 -7.62 23.69
C LEU A 12 -38.55 -7.25 23.94
N LEU A 13 -37.73 -8.23 24.26
CA LEU A 13 -36.28 -8.11 24.18
C LEU A 13 -35.89 -8.09 22.68
N LEU A 14 -35.69 -6.89 22.17
CA LEU A 14 -34.92 -6.68 20.94
C LEU A 14 -33.46 -7.06 21.24
N MET A 15 -33.12 -8.29 20.95
CA MET A 15 -31.73 -8.66 20.79
C MET A 15 -31.22 -7.96 19.52
N SER A 16 -30.63 -6.78 19.70
CA SER A 16 -29.71 -6.22 18.72
C SER A 16 -28.50 -7.16 18.69
N GLY A 17 -28.51 -8.07 17.75
CA GLY A 17 -27.31 -8.82 17.38
C GLY A 17 -26.30 -7.82 16.85
N VAL A 18 -25.41 -7.36 17.74
CA VAL A 18 -24.12 -6.85 17.31
C VAL A 18 -23.43 -8.08 16.73
N ALA A 19 -23.40 -8.17 15.41
CA ALA A 19 -22.44 -9.03 14.73
C ALA A 19 -21.06 -8.49 15.15
N CYS A 20 -20.47 -9.12 16.18
CA CYS A 20 -19.03 -9.09 16.34
C CYS A 20 -18.50 -9.68 15.03
N ALA A 21 -17.94 -8.84 14.18
CA ALA A 21 -16.99 -9.34 13.19
C ALA A 21 -15.99 -10.15 14.01
N GLU A 22 -15.95 -11.44 13.80
CA GLU A 22 -14.86 -12.29 14.29
C GLU A 22 -13.62 -11.65 13.69
N GLU A 23 -12.84 -11.00 14.54
CA GLU A 23 -11.47 -10.60 14.26
C GLU A 23 -10.80 -11.89 13.82
N SER A 24 -10.56 -12.05 12.51
CA SER A 24 -9.91 -13.22 11.94
C SER A 24 -8.57 -13.30 12.65
N ALA A 25 -8.43 -14.29 13.54
CA ALA A 25 -7.25 -14.46 14.33
C ALA A 25 -6.09 -14.68 13.36
N ARG A 26 -5.28 -13.64 13.12
CA ARG A 26 -4.04 -13.75 12.35
C ARG A 26 -3.27 -14.92 12.93
N LYS A 27 -2.88 -15.86 12.07
CA LYS A 27 -2.13 -17.05 12.52
C LYS A 27 -0.90 -16.58 13.28
N THR A 28 -0.73 -17.06 14.49
CA THR A 28 0.25 -16.65 15.50
C THR A 28 1.71 -16.89 15.09
N ASP A 29 1.97 -17.49 13.94
CA ASP A 29 3.31 -17.87 13.47
C ASP A 29 3.95 -16.83 12.52
N PHE A 30 3.30 -15.70 12.28
CA PHE A 30 3.86 -14.63 11.45
C PHE A 30 4.73 -13.69 12.31
N PRO A 31 5.78 -13.07 11.72
CA PRO A 31 6.75 -12.28 12.47
C PRO A 31 6.08 -11.28 13.40
N ASP A 32 6.45 -11.33 14.66
CA ASP A 32 5.82 -10.56 15.73
C ASP A 32 6.27 -9.09 15.64
N ASN A 33 5.66 -8.36 14.69
CA ASN A 33 5.83 -6.92 14.47
C ASN A 33 7.27 -6.45 14.21
N THR A 34 8.16 -7.34 13.71
CA THR A 34 9.52 -7.01 13.31
C THR A 34 9.85 -7.65 11.96
N PHE A 35 10.87 -7.13 11.27
CA PHE A 35 11.33 -7.74 10.02
C PHE A 35 11.95 -9.12 10.28
N VAL A 36 11.56 -10.09 9.45
CA VAL A 36 12.24 -11.39 9.32
C VAL A 36 12.43 -11.72 7.84
N GLU A 37 13.53 -12.40 7.53
CA GLU A 37 13.74 -12.93 6.19
C GLU A 37 12.69 -14.00 5.87
N MET A 38 12.12 -13.93 4.68
CA MET A 38 11.17 -14.93 4.21
C MET A 38 11.86 -16.28 3.98
N ASP A 39 11.29 -17.37 4.52
CA ASP A 39 11.77 -18.71 4.24
C ASP A 39 11.76 -18.95 2.71
N PRO A 40 12.86 -19.45 2.12
CA PRO A 40 12.91 -19.76 0.68
C PRO A 40 11.81 -20.72 0.20
N ASN A 41 11.30 -21.58 1.10
CA ASN A 41 10.21 -22.51 0.80
C ASN A 41 8.81 -21.90 1.05
N TYR A 42 8.71 -20.65 1.48
CA TYR A 42 7.45 -20.02 1.86
C TYR A 42 6.38 -20.09 0.76
N ILE A 43 6.79 -19.92 -0.49
CA ILE A 43 5.90 -19.96 -1.67
C ILE A 43 5.64 -21.38 -2.21
N THR A 44 6.22 -22.41 -1.55
CA THR A 44 6.07 -23.81 -1.99
C THR A 44 4.74 -24.38 -1.53
N GLY A 45 4.09 -25.17 -2.39
CA GLY A 45 2.85 -25.88 -2.07
C GLY A 45 1.59 -25.02 -2.08
N VAL A 46 1.68 -23.75 -2.40
CA VAL A 46 0.53 -22.84 -2.55
C VAL A 46 -0.30 -23.27 -3.76
N THR A 47 -1.60 -23.44 -3.56
CA THR A 47 -2.56 -23.95 -4.56
C THR A 47 -3.55 -22.90 -5.04
N GLN A 48 -3.91 -21.95 -4.19
CA GLN A 48 -4.78 -20.82 -4.53
C GLN A 48 -3.99 -19.77 -5.28
N ARG A 49 -4.32 -19.56 -6.55
CA ARG A 49 -3.58 -18.66 -7.45
C ARG A 49 -4.43 -17.48 -7.85
N GLY A 50 -3.93 -16.29 -7.56
CA GLY A 50 -4.45 -15.06 -8.14
C GLY A 50 -4.23 -14.99 -9.65
N LYS A 51 -4.74 -13.95 -10.26
CA LYS A 51 -4.62 -13.70 -11.71
C LYS A 51 -4.07 -12.30 -11.93
N THR A 52 -3.49 -12.08 -13.11
CA THR A 52 -3.06 -10.75 -13.54
C THR A 52 -3.76 -10.36 -14.82
N PHE A 53 -4.21 -9.11 -14.87
CA PHE A 53 -4.90 -8.51 -16.02
C PHE A 53 -4.20 -7.24 -16.46
N LEU A 54 -4.31 -6.93 -17.74
CA LEU A 54 -3.88 -5.63 -18.27
C LEU A 54 -5.02 -4.63 -18.06
N PHE A 55 -4.75 -3.59 -17.30
CA PHE A 55 -5.62 -2.45 -17.12
C PHE A 55 -5.13 -1.27 -17.97
N THR A 56 -6.02 -0.59 -18.64
CA THR A 56 -5.70 0.55 -19.50
C THR A 56 -6.58 1.73 -19.09
N TYR A 57 -5.98 2.91 -18.94
CA TYR A 57 -6.68 4.14 -18.54
C TYR A 57 -6.12 5.35 -19.28
N GLU A 58 -6.94 6.37 -19.36
CA GLU A 58 -6.57 7.67 -19.93
C GLU A 58 -6.06 8.58 -18.80
N ALA A 59 -5.00 9.33 -19.07
CA ALA A 59 -4.43 10.29 -18.15
C ALA A 59 -3.99 11.56 -18.88
N GLN A 60 -3.69 12.61 -18.12
CA GLN A 60 -3.12 13.85 -18.65
C GLN A 60 -1.96 14.30 -17.77
N THR A 61 -0.99 14.99 -18.39
CA THR A 61 0.02 15.75 -17.64
C THR A 61 -0.63 16.96 -16.96
N GLN A 62 0.11 17.62 -16.07
CA GLN A 62 -0.34 18.88 -15.46
C GLN A 62 -0.53 20.00 -16.49
N GLU A 63 0.14 19.90 -17.64
CA GLU A 63 0.02 20.82 -18.79
C GLU A 63 -1.17 20.48 -19.70
N GLY A 64 -1.91 19.38 -19.43
CA GLY A 64 -3.10 18.96 -20.16
C GLY A 64 -2.83 18.08 -21.39
N GLU A 65 -1.61 17.55 -21.55
CA GLU A 65 -1.29 16.59 -22.63
C GLU A 65 -1.90 15.22 -22.27
N SER A 66 -2.81 14.72 -23.11
CA SER A 66 -3.48 13.44 -22.91
C SER A 66 -2.64 12.28 -23.41
N TYR A 67 -2.67 11.15 -22.69
CA TYR A 67 -2.01 9.92 -23.06
C TYR A 67 -2.71 8.70 -22.45
N THR A 68 -2.56 7.56 -23.13
CA THR A 68 -3.08 6.28 -22.64
C THR A 68 -2.00 5.54 -21.83
N LYS A 69 -2.34 5.04 -20.67
CA LYS A 69 -1.45 4.30 -19.77
C LYS A 69 -1.92 2.86 -19.55
N ARG A 70 -0.98 2.06 -19.13
CA ARG A 70 -1.22 0.65 -18.79
C ARG A 70 -0.66 0.33 -17.40
N ALA A 71 -1.37 -0.55 -16.71
CA ALA A 71 -0.93 -1.18 -15.47
C ALA A 71 -1.21 -2.68 -15.54
N LEU A 72 -0.43 -3.51 -14.87
CA LEU A 72 -0.86 -4.88 -14.55
C LEU A 72 -1.56 -4.85 -13.20
N VAL A 73 -2.72 -5.48 -13.15
CA VAL A 73 -3.52 -5.65 -11.94
C VAL A 73 -3.45 -7.10 -11.51
N TYR A 74 -3.03 -7.35 -10.28
CA TYR A 74 -3.19 -8.63 -9.61
C TYR A 74 -4.53 -8.63 -8.86
N VAL A 75 -5.31 -9.68 -9.06
CA VAL A 75 -6.49 -9.99 -8.26
C VAL A 75 -6.28 -11.31 -7.53
N PRO A 76 -6.68 -11.43 -6.25
CA PRO A 76 -6.46 -12.63 -5.46
C PRO A 76 -7.30 -13.81 -5.95
N TYR A 77 -6.95 -15.02 -5.51
CA TYR A 77 -7.81 -16.20 -5.70
C TYR A 77 -9.19 -15.95 -5.09
N GLY A 78 -10.23 -16.32 -5.81
CA GLY A 78 -11.61 -16.11 -5.37
C GLY A 78 -12.18 -14.72 -5.60
N TYR A 79 -11.43 -13.80 -6.22
CA TYR A 79 -12.00 -12.52 -6.66
C TYR A 79 -13.17 -12.78 -7.64
N ASP A 80 -14.34 -12.25 -7.31
CA ASP A 80 -15.55 -12.37 -8.11
C ASP A 80 -16.10 -10.98 -8.43
N GLU A 81 -16.09 -10.63 -9.71
CA GLU A 81 -16.64 -9.36 -10.22
C GLU A 81 -18.17 -9.26 -10.02
N ALA A 82 -18.85 -10.37 -9.84
CA ALA A 82 -20.29 -10.42 -9.63
C ALA A 82 -20.70 -10.28 -8.16
N ASP A 83 -19.76 -10.38 -7.21
CA ASP A 83 -20.04 -10.18 -5.78
C ASP A 83 -19.96 -8.71 -5.40
N PRO A 84 -21.12 -8.03 -5.20
CA PRO A 84 -21.11 -6.60 -4.92
C PRO A 84 -20.72 -6.25 -3.47
N ASP A 85 -20.61 -7.24 -2.58
CA ASP A 85 -20.47 -7.02 -1.14
C ASP A 85 -19.00 -7.10 -0.67
N THR A 86 -18.18 -7.94 -1.33
CA THR A 86 -16.77 -8.09 -0.98
C THR A 86 -15.97 -6.85 -1.40
N ARG A 87 -15.12 -6.35 -0.50
CA ARG A 87 -14.25 -5.19 -0.72
C ARG A 87 -12.80 -5.56 -0.45
N TYR A 88 -11.91 -4.94 -1.21
CA TYR A 88 -10.49 -5.25 -1.18
C TYR A 88 -9.66 -3.99 -0.90
N ASN A 89 -8.64 -4.13 -0.05
CA ASN A 89 -7.58 -3.15 0.06
C ASN A 89 -6.77 -3.10 -1.24
N VAL A 90 -6.12 -1.96 -1.51
CA VAL A 90 -5.35 -1.75 -2.74
C VAL A 90 -3.91 -1.37 -2.42
N LEU A 91 -2.96 -2.07 -3.04
CA LEU A 91 -1.55 -1.69 -3.09
C LEU A 91 -1.19 -1.19 -4.50
N TYR A 92 -0.76 0.05 -4.62
CA TYR A 92 -0.13 0.59 -5.83
C TYR A 92 1.38 0.35 -5.74
N LEU A 93 1.97 -0.39 -6.71
CA LEU A 93 3.35 -0.90 -6.65
C LEU A 93 4.17 -0.41 -7.85
N MET A 94 5.04 0.57 -7.63
CA MET A 94 5.81 1.26 -8.67
C MET A 94 7.19 0.66 -8.89
N HIS A 95 7.55 0.49 -10.17
CA HIS A 95 8.85 -0.03 -10.62
C HIS A 95 10.02 0.98 -10.43
N GLY A 96 11.25 0.50 -10.57
CA GLY A 96 12.47 1.29 -10.59
C GLY A 96 12.85 1.82 -11.98
N HIS A 97 14.00 2.50 -12.07
CA HIS A 97 14.54 3.03 -13.33
C HIS A 97 14.65 1.96 -14.43
N GLY A 98 14.26 2.31 -15.63
CA GLY A 98 14.26 1.40 -16.79
C GLY A 98 13.27 0.25 -16.72
N GLY A 99 12.39 0.23 -15.69
CA GLY A 99 11.32 -0.73 -15.53
C GLY A 99 10.02 -0.33 -16.24
N GLY A 100 8.93 -1.02 -15.93
CA GLY A 100 7.60 -0.76 -16.44
C GLY A 100 6.55 -1.55 -15.66
N TYR A 101 5.30 -1.47 -16.08
CA TYR A 101 4.17 -2.15 -15.41
C TYR A 101 4.33 -3.69 -15.34
N THR A 102 5.26 -4.28 -16.10
CA THR A 102 5.56 -5.73 -16.09
C THR A 102 6.71 -6.11 -15.16
N THR A 103 7.28 -5.17 -14.38
CA THR A 103 8.46 -5.43 -13.54
C THR A 103 8.17 -6.45 -12.44
N PHE A 104 7.05 -6.35 -11.74
CA PHE A 104 6.71 -7.22 -10.63
C PHE A 104 5.82 -8.38 -11.02
N PHE A 105 4.96 -8.19 -12.02
CA PHE A 105 4.05 -9.21 -12.50
C PHE A 105 4.31 -9.50 -13.96
N LYS A 106 4.00 -10.72 -14.35
CA LYS A 106 3.97 -11.14 -15.75
C LYS A 106 2.54 -11.17 -16.23
N GLY A 107 2.33 -10.92 -17.51
CA GLY A 107 0.99 -10.96 -18.11
C GLY A 107 0.32 -12.33 -17.98
N ALA A 108 -0.92 -12.41 -18.41
CA ALA A 108 -1.78 -13.59 -18.29
C ALA A 108 -1.09 -14.89 -18.71
N GLY A 109 -1.20 -15.92 -17.88
CA GLY A 109 -0.60 -17.24 -18.10
C GLY A 109 0.88 -17.37 -17.69
N SER A 110 1.47 -16.32 -17.13
CA SER A 110 2.83 -16.35 -16.57
C SER A 110 2.83 -15.86 -15.13
N PHE A 111 3.66 -16.46 -14.28
CA PHE A 111 3.73 -16.15 -12.85
C PHE A 111 5.07 -15.53 -12.50
N SER A 112 5.09 -14.70 -11.47
CA SER A 112 6.30 -14.11 -10.89
C SER A 112 6.42 -14.53 -9.42
N ASN A 113 7.63 -14.41 -8.85
CA ASN A 113 7.82 -14.65 -7.42
C ASN A 113 6.96 -13.70 -6.57
N MET A 114 6.83 -12.45 -7.00
CA MET A 114 5.96 -11.46 -6.34
C MET A 114 4.51 -11.98 -6.24
N GLN A 115 3.97 -12.52 -7.33
CA GLN A 115 2.63 -13.12 -7.33
C GLN A 115 2.56 -14.33 -6.40
N PHE A 116 3.55 -15.25 -6.47
CA PHE A 116 3.59 -16.43 -5.60
C PHE A 116 3.67 -16.03 -4.12
N THR A 117 4.40 -14.97 -3.78
CA THR A 117 4.49 -14.46 -2.42
C THR A 117 3.13 -13.93 -1.94
N LEU A 118 2.45 -13.13 -2.73
CA LEU A 118 1.08 -12.65 -2.42
C LEU A 118 0.10 -13.82 -2.24
N ASP A 119 0.09 -14.76 -3.19
CA ASP A 119 -0.76 -15.95 -3.12
C ASP A 119 -0.51 -16.75 -1.84
N ALA A 120 0.77 -16.92 -1.46
CA ALA A 120 1.17 -17.63 -0.25
C ALA A 120 0.72 -16.88 1.02
N MET A 121 0.88 -15.56 1.05
CA MET A 121 0.48 -14.74 2.20
C MET A 121 -1.03 -14.81 2.43
N ILE A 122 -1.81 -14.76 1.35
CA ILE A 122 -3.27 -14.85 1.41
C ILE A 122 -3.73 -16.27 1.79
N GLU A 123 -3.24 -17.32 1.12
CA GLU A 123 -3.65 -18.72 1.38
C GLU A 123 -3.30 -19.14 2.81
N LYS A 124 -2.18 -18.64 3.36
CA LYS A 124 -1.77 -18.91 4.75
C LYS A 124 -2.45 -18.01 5.79
N GLY A 125 -3.27 -17.04 5.35
CA GLY A 125 -3.97 -16.12 6.24
C GLY A 125 -3.06 -15.12 6.96
N HIS A 126 -1.92 -14.77 6.36
CA HIS A 126 -1.01 -13.75 6.90
C HIS A 126 -1.47 -12.34 6.55
N ILE A 127 -2.21 -12.20 5.46
CA ILE A 127 -2.88 -10.97 5.03
C ILE A 127 -4.28 -11.30 4.52
N GLU A 128 -5.17 -10.33 4.59
CA GLU A 128 -6.44 -10.37 3.89
C GLU A 128 -6.21 -10.30 2.37
N PRO A 129 -7.11 -10.88 1.55
CA PRO A 129 -7.06 -10.71 0.10
C PRO A 129 -7.03 -9.23 -0.29
N LEU A 130 -6.14 -8.86 -1.21
CA LEU A 130 -6.00 -7.48 -1.70
C LEU A 130 -5.79 -7.43 -3.21
N LEU A 131 -6.04 -6.26 -3.78
CA LEU A 131 -5.71 -5.94 -5.16
C LEU A 131 -4.33 -5.28 -5.22
N VAL A 132 -3.52 -5.59 -6.25
CA VAL A 132 -2.26 -4.89 -6.47
C VAL A 132 -2.25 -4.32 -7.88
N VAL A 133 -2.01 -3.01 -7.98
CA VAL A 133 -1.89 -2.29 -9.25
C VAL A 133 -0.42 -1.95 -9.47
N ALA A 134 0.17 -2.47 -10.53
CA ALA A 134 1.54 -2.16 -10.96
C ALA A 134 1.51 -1.23 -12.17
N PRO A 135 1.51 0.10 -11.99
CA PRO A 135 1.52 1.08 -13.06
C PRO A 135 2.93 1.35 -13.58
N THR A 136 3.07 2.37 -14.41
CA THR A 136 4.37 2.96 -14.77
C THR A 136 4.30 4.47 -14.65
N TYR A 137 5.34 5.09 -14.08
CA TYR A 137 5.47 6.54 -14.07
C TYR A 137 5.91 7.10 -15.43
N VAL A 138 6.43 6.28 -16.33
CA VAL A 138 7.03 6.73 -17.61
C VAL A 138 5.99 7.42 -18.48
N VAL A 139 6.28 8.66 -18.85
CA VAL A 139 5.53 9.44 -19.86
C VAL A 139 6.43 9.62 -21.08
N PRO A 140 5.99 9.25 -22.29
CA PRO A 140 6.81 9.37 -23.50
C PRO A 140 7.34 10.80 -23.69
N GLY A 141 8.66 10.91 -23.92
CA GLY A 141 9.32 12.21 -24.17
C GLY A 141 9.65 13.04 -22.92
N LYS A 142 9.27 12.59 -21.72
CA LYS A 142 9.65 13.22 -20.45
C LYS A 142 10.82 12.46 -19.80
N ASP A 143 11.61 13.14 -19.00
CA ASP A 143 12.68 12.56 -18.18
C ASP A 143 12.11 11.63 -17.09
N GLU A 144 12.72 10.47 -16.87
CA GLU A 144 12.21 9.48 -15.91
C GLU A 144 12.25 9.96 -14.46
N PHE A 145 13.24 10.78 -14.04
CA PHE A 145 13.28 11.34 -12.69
C PHE A 145 12.15 12.32 -12.48
N TRP A 146 11.92 13.19 -13.48
CA TRP A 146 10.77 14.08 -13.46
C TRP A 146 9.46 13.29 -13.37
N CYS A 147 9.31 12.24 -14.20
CA CYS A 147 8.12 11.39 -14.19
C CYS A 147 7.87 10.74 -12.83
N ALA A 148 8.92 10.17 -12.22
CA ALA A 148 8.81 9.53 -10.92
C ALA A 148 8.38 10.51 -9.81
N GLY A 149 8.97 11.70 -9.80
CA GLY A 149 8.64 12.76 -8.82
C GLY A 149 7.26 13.40 -9.02
N ASN A 150 6.65 13.27 -10.20
CA ASN A 150 5.37 13.89 -10.53
C ASN A 150 4.23 12.87 -10.74
N PHE A 151 4.50 11.56 -10.59
CA PHE A 151 3.48 10.52 -10.80
C PHE A 151 2.26 10.65 -9.87
N TRP A 152 2.45 11.24 -8.68
CA TRP A 152 1.35 11.50 -7.75
C TRP A 152 0.17 12.24 -8.40
N TYR A 153 0.42 13.13 -9.38
CA TYR A 153 -0.63 13.85 -10.07
C TYR A 153 -1.50 12.90 -10.93
N GLU A 154 -0.85 12.02 -11.70
CA GLU A 154 -1.54 10.99 -12.47
C GLU A 154 -2.26 10.00 -11.56
N LEU A 155 -1.60 9.56 -10.48
CA LEU A 155 -2.16 8.64 -9.50
C LEU A 155 -3.47 9.18 -8.92
N ASN A 156 -3.44 10.42 -8.42
CA ASN A 156 -4.56 11.02 -7.70
C ASN A 156 -5.75 11.37 -8.61
N ASN A 157 -5.47 11.84 -9.81
CA ASN A 157 -6.52 12.40 -10.66
C ASN A 157 -7.04 11.43 -11.73
N TYR A 158 -6.29 10.37 -12.03
CA TYR A 158 -6.62 9.46 -13.13
C TYR A 158 -6.58 7.99 -12.72
N LEU A 159 -5.46 7.48 -12.20
CA LEU A 159 -5.32 6.04 -11.95
C LEU A 159 -6.24 5.55 -10.83
N ILE A 160 -6.23 6.18 -9.65
CA ILE A 160 -7.09 5.78 -8.53
C ILE A 160 -8.57 5.85 -8.94
N PRO A 161 -9.10 6.97 -9.47
CA PRO A 161 -10.50 7.04 -9.87
C PRO A 161 -10.87 6.02 -10.96
N ALA A 162 -10.03 5.84 -11.98
CA ALA A 162 -10.31 4.90 -13.06
C ALA A 162 -10.33 3.45 -12.55
N PHE A 163 -9.31 3.07 -11.77
CA PHE A 163 -9.20 1.71 -11.24
C PHE A 163 -10.34 1.39 -10.25
N GLU A 164 -10.60 2.28 -9.30
CA GLU A 164 -11.56 2.02 -8.23
C GLU A 164 -13.02 2.19 -8.65
N SER A 165 -13.27 2.75 -9.84
CA SER A 165 -14.59 2.70 -10.46
C SER A 165 -14.92 1.34 -11.10
N GLU A 166 -13.92 0.50 -11.40
CA GLU A 166 -14.09 -0.79 -12.07
C GLU A 166 -13.93 -1.99 -11.14
N TYR A 167 -13.17 -1.84 -10.02
CA TYR A 167 -12.86 -2.94 -9.11
C TYR A 167 -13.51 -2.75 -7.74
N HIS A 168 -13.79 -3.84 -7.05
CA HIS A 168 -14.43 -3.85 -5.73
C HIS A 168 -13.46 -3.41 -4.62
N THR A 169 -13.28 -2.12 -4.46
CA THR A 169 -12.48 -1.51 -3.41
C THR A 169 -13.34 -0.97 -2.27
N PHE A 170 -12.72 -0.44 -1.23
CA PHE A 170 -13.46 0.23 -0.13
C PHE A 170 -13.97 1.62 -0.50
N ALA A 171 -13.60 2.19 -1.65
CA ALA A 171 -14.19 3.43 -2.13
C ALA A 171 -15.69 3.21 -2.46
N GLN A 172 -16.55 3.98 -1.83
CA GLN A 172 -17.99 3.93 -2.11
C GLN A 172 -18.33 4.61 -3.45
N ASP A 173 -17.54 5.60 -3.80
CA ASP A 173 -17.52 6.30 -5.08
C ASP A 173 -16.13 6.87 -5.32
N VAL A 174 -15.88 7.37 -6.52
CA VAL A 174 -14.59 7.92 -6.93
C VAL A 174 -14.54 9.46 -6.91
N THR A 175 -15.45 10.09 -6.18
CA THR A 175 -15.32 11.51 -5.86
C THR A 175 -14.13 11.76 -4.93
N PRO A 176 -13.58 12.97 -4.87
CA PRO A 176 -12.50 13.29 -3.92
C PRO A 176 -12.85 12.91 -2.48
N GLU A 177 -14.10 13.11 -2.06
CA GLU A 177 -14.62 12.79 -0.74
C GLU A 177 -14.70 11.27 -0.50
N GLY A 178 -15.20 10.50 -1.47
CA GLY A 178 -15.28 9.03 -1.40
C GLY A 178 -13.90 8.38 -1.36
N ILE A 179 -12.97 8.89 -2.19
CA ILE A 179 -11.57 8.45 -2.18
C ILE A 179 -10.91 8.78 -0.83
N LYS A 180 -11.11 10.00 -0.30
CA LYS A 180 -10.57 10.41 1.00
C LYS A 180 -11.14 9.57 2.14
N ALA A 181 -12.43 9.28 2.14
CA ALA A 181 -13.10 8.49 3.17
C ALA A 181 -12.55 7.06 3.28
N SER A 182 -12.03 6.50 2.19
CA SER A 182 -11.46 5.15 2.10
C SER A 182 -9.93 5.11 2.08
N ARG A 183 -9.23 6.21 2.43
CA ARG A 183 -7.77 6.33 2.34
C ARG A 183 -6.98 5.27 3.12
N THR A 184 -7.53 4.80 4.24
CA THR A 184 -6.92 3.76 5.09
C THR A 184 -6.97 2.35 4.47
N HIS A 185 -7.58 2.21 3.31
CA HIS A 185 -7.61 0.99 2.52
C HIS A 185 -6.66 1.04 1.31
N ARG A 186 -5.76 2.06 1.26
CA ARG A 186 -4.77 2.19 0.18
C ARG A 186 -3.36 2.26 0.71
N ALA A 187 -2.48 1.53 0.02
CA ALA A 187 -1.04 1.59 0.20
C ALA A 187 -0.34 1.96 -1.11
N TYR A 188 0.78 2.66 -1.01
CA TYR A 188 1.67 2.91 -2.13
C TYR A 188 3.07 2.42 -1.83
N SER A 189 3.65 1.71 -2.77
CA SER A 189 5.02 1.21 -2.69
C SER A 189 5.79 1.49 -3.97
N GLY A 190 7.11 1.50 -3.87
CA GLY A 190 7.95 1.59 -5.04
C GLY A 190 9.40 1.22 -4.80
N PHE A 191 10.04 0.69 -5.85
CA PHE A 191 11.42 0.24 -5.85
C PHE A 191 12.36 1.28 -6.45
N SER A 192 13.49 1.60 -5.80
CA SER A 192 14.53 2.46 -6.35
C SER A 192 13.97 3.82 -6.77
N MET A 193 13.94 4.16 -8.04
CA MET A 193 13.24 5.35 -8.54
C MET A 193 11.73 5.34 -8.23
N GLY A 194 11.11 4.17 -8.12
CA GLY A 194 9.75 4.02 -7.60
C GLY A 194 9.63 4.39 -6.12
N ALA A 195 10.70 4.22 -5.32
CA ALA A 195 10.72 4.71 -3.93
C ALA A 195 10.66 6.24 -3.89
N VAL A 196 11.28 6.89 -4.85
CA VAL A 196 11.15 8.34 -5.01
C VAL A 196 9.72 8.73 -5.33
N SER A 197 9.10 8.02 -6.28
CA SER A 197 7.68 8.21 -6.54
C SER A 197 6.84 7.97 -5.27
N CYS A 198 7.23 7.00 -4.42
CA CYS A 198 6.57 6.74 -3.14
C CYS A 198 6.69 7.93 -2.17
N TRP A 199 7.87 8.52 -2.05
CA TRP A 199 8.07 9.70 -1.21
C TRP A 199 7.33 10.94 -1.76
N ALA A 200 7.32 11.14 -3.07
CA ALA A 200 6.53 12.21 -3.70
C ALA A 200 5.02 11.97 -3.50
N THR A 201 4.57 10.72 -3.58
CA THR A 201 3.18 10.35 -3.28
C THR A 201 2.85 10.61 -1.81
N PHE A 202 3.74 10.32 -0.87
CA PHE A 202 3.54 10.69 0.53
C PHE A 202 3.34 12.21 0.69
N GLU A 203 4.16 13.01 0.02
CA GLU A 203 4.11 14.47 0.10
C GLU A 203 2.78 15.06 -0.43
N HIS A 204 2.17 14.41 -1.44
CA HIS A 204 1.06 14.99 -2.21
C HIS A 204 -0.26 14.20 -2.16
N SER A 205 -0.31 13.03 -1.50
CA SER A 205 -1.47 12.13 -1.61
C SER A 205 -1.96 11.61 -0.25
N LEU A 206 -1.69 12.32 0.85
CA LEU A 206 -2.15 11.93 2.19
C LEU A 206 -3.68 11.82 2.28
N ASP A 207 -4.42 12.59 1.50
CA ASP A 207 -5.88 12.49 1.42
C ASP A 207 -6.37 11.21 0.73
N GLN A 208 -5.48 10.49 0.04
CA GLN A 208 -5.87 9.31 -0.74
C GLN A 208 -5.25 8.02 -0.21
N ILE A 209 -4.09 8.10 0.46
CA ILE A 209 -3.27 6.94 0.86
C ILE A 209 -2.83 7.11 2.31
N ALA A 210 -2.91 6.03 3.09
CA ALA A 210 -2.46 6.02 4.48
C ALA A 210 -1.18 5.20 4.71
N TYR A 211 -0.83 4.26 3.83
CA TYR A 211 0.29 3.34 4.01
C TYR A 211 1.31 3.49 2.90
N TYR A 212 2.59 3.58 3.28
CA TYR A 212 3.68 3.82 2.34
C TYR A 212 4.82 2.83 2.57
N MET A 213 5.32 2.23 1.49
CA MET A 213 6.42 1.26 1.52
C MET A 213 7.48 1.65 0.49
N PRO A 214 8.31 2.70 0.77
CA PRO A 214 9.43 3.04 -0.08
C PRO A 214 10.54 2.00 0.07
N CYS A 215 10.99 1.42 -1.06
CA CYS A 215 11.98 0.36 -1.10
C CYS A 215 13.23 0.81 -1.88
N CYS A 216 14.41 0.75 -1.23
CA CYS A 216 15.72 0.96 -1.85
C CYS A 216 15.94 2.37 -2.45
N GLY A 217 15.40 3.43 -1.83
CA GLY A 217 15.60 4.82 -2.27
C GLY A 217 15.04 5.85 -1.29
N GLY A 218 15.83 6.90 -0.99
CA GLY A 218 15.43 8.01 -0.14
C GLY A 218 14.64 9.10 -0.88
N ALA A 219 14.14 10.08 -0.13
CA ALA A 219 13.33 11.21 -0.63
C ALA A 219 14.18 12.37 -1.20
N SER A 220 15.48 12.35 -0.97
CA SER A 220 16.37 13.50 -1.21
C SER A 220 17.12 13.41 -2.54
N PHE A 221 16.49 13.55 -3.66
CA PHE A 221 17.18 13.58 -4.97
C PHE A 221 18.26 14.65 -5.11
N GLY A 222 19.38 14.52 -4.38
CA GLY A 222 20.44 15.49 -4.34
C GLY A 222 20.23 16.63 -3.35
N ASP A 223 19.08 16.72 -2.71
CA ASP A 223 18.82 17.63 -1.60
C ASP A 223 19.46 17.13 -0.29
N ASP A 224 19.66 18.04 0.65
CA ASP A 224 19.96 17.67 2.04
C ASP A 224 18.82 16.84 2.65
N THR A 225 19.16 15.72 3.29
CA THR A 225 18.16 14.80 3.86
C THR A 225 17.32 15.42 4.97
N ALA A 226 17.88 16.39 5.72
CA ALA A 226 17.14 17.12 6.73
C ALA A 226 16.08 18.03 6.09
N VAL A 227 16.40 18.68 4.96
CA VAL A 227 15.45 19.47 4.17
C VAL A 227 14.34 18.58 3.63
N ALA A 228 14.67 17.41 3.09
CA ALA A 228 13.70 16.46 2.60
C ALA A 228 12.77 15.94 3.72
N ALA A 229 13.33 15.58 4.88
CA ALA A 229 12.55 15.14 6.04
C ALA A 229 11.59 16.25 6.54
N GLN A 230 12.07 17.50 6.61
CA GLN A 230 11.23 18.64 7.01
C GLN A 230 10.12 18.91 5.99
N ARG A 231 10.38 18.75 4.68
CA ARG A 231 9.37 18.89 3.63
C ARG A 231 8.25 17.86 3.80
N LEU A 232 8.61 16.60 4.06
CA LEU A 232 7.64 15.53 4.35
C LEU A 232 6.82 15.82 5.63
N ALA A 233 7.44 16.30 6.69
CA ALA A 233 6.73 16.69 7.91
C ALA A 233 5.76 17.85 7.67
N ASN A 234 6.18 18.85 6.90
CA ASN A 234 5.34 19.98 6.54
C ASN A 234 4.12 19.56 5.71
N SER A 235 4.25 18.57 4.81
CA SER A 235 3.11 18.08 4.02
C SER A 235 2.05 17.42 4.91
N VAL A 236 2.45 16.69 5.94
CA VAL A 236 1.52 16.11 6.93
C VAL A 236 0.73 17.21 7.63
N ALA A 237 1.41 18.24 8.14
CA ALA A 237 0.78 19.37 8.81
C ALA A 237 -0.15 20.18 7.88
N GLN A 238 0.27 20.42 6.63
CA GLN A 238 -0.54 21.13 5.62
C GLN A 238 -1.80 20.37 5.21
N ALA A 239 -1.72 19.05 5.13
CA ALA A 239 -2.86 18.19 4.85
C ALA A 239 -3.81 18.04 6.08
N GLY A 240 -3.43 18.54 7.25
CA GLY A 240 -4.21 18.47 8.48
C GLY A 240 -4.18 17.09 9.15
N TYR A 241 -3.18 16.26 8.84
CA TYR A 241 -2.95 14.95 9.43
C TYR A 241 -1.92 14.99 10.57
N THR A 242 -1.87 13.93 11.34
CA THR A 242 -0.97 13.71 12.47
C THR A 242 -0.21 12.41 12.30
N LYS A 243 0.72 12.13 13.19
CA LYS A 243 1.46 10.86 13.24
C LYS A 243 0.57 9.62 13.36
N ASP A 244 -0.69 9.76 13.77
CA ASP A 244 -1.62 8.64 13.96
C ASP A 244 -2.40 8.29 12.67
N ASP A 245 -2.26 9.11 11.62
CA ASP A 245 -3.05 9.02 10.39
C ASP A 245 -2.37 8.26 9.25
N PHE A 246 -1.10 7.89 9.38
CA PHE A 246 -0.36 7.17 8.35
C PHE A 246 0.67 6.21 8.95
N PHE A 247 1.20 5.31 8.09
CA PHE A 247 2.31 4.45 8.45
C PHE A 247 3.29 4.31 7.29
N ILE A 248 4.59 4.45 7.58
CA ILE A 248 5.69 4.27 6.63
C ILE A 248 6.50 3.04 7.03
N TYR A 249 6.53 2.04 6.16
CA TYR A 249 7.42 0.90 6.25
C TYR A 249 8.53 1.06 5.22
N ALA A 250 9.63 1.70 5.58
CA ALA A 250 10.78 1.88 4.70
C ALA A 250 11.70 0.66 4.72
N GLY A 251 12.36 0.37 3.61
CA GLY A 251 13.32 -0.74 3.59
C GLY A 251 14.31 -0.67 2.44
N CYS A 252 15.45 -1.36 2.60
CA CYS A 252 16.45 -1.51 1.55
C CYS A 252 17.17 -2.86 1.63
N GLY A 253 17.97 -3.16 0.60
CA GLY A 253 18.68 -4.43 0.45
C GLY A 253 20.00 -4.53 1.23
N GLY A 254 20.18 -3.75 2.30
CA GLY A 254 21.38 -3.73 3.12
C GLY A 254 22.49 -2.86 2.52
N GLU A 255 23.69 -2.89 3.14
CA GLU A 255 24.82 -2.01 2.80
C GLU A 255 25.31 -2.12 1.35
N GLY A 256 25.07 -3.24 0.68
CA GLY A 256 25.38 -3.45 -0.74
C GLY A 256 24.37 -2.86 -1.71
N ASP A 257 23.24 -2.33 -1.22
CA ASP A 257 22.22 -1.67 -2.01
C ASP A 257 22.61 -0.22 -2.27
N VAL A 258 22.61 0.21 -3.53
CA VAL A 258 22.92 1.61 -3.90
C VAL A 258 21.95 2.62 -3.28
N GLY A 259 20.73 2.20 -2.92
CA GLY A 259 19.73 3.01 -2.23
C GLY A 259 19.97 3.11 -0.71
N TYR A 260 20.81 2.23 -0.13
CA TYR A 260 21.04 2.14 1.31
C TYR A 260 21.50 3.46 1.95
N PRO A 261 22.55 4.15 1.44
CA PRO A 261 23.01 5.38 2.08
C PRO A 261 21.92 6.46 2.11
N GLY A 262 21.23 6.65 0.99
CA GLY A 262 20.16 7.66 0.88
C GLY A 262 18.94 7.35 1.75
N MET A 263 18.49 6.08 1.77
CA MET A 263 17.37 5.65 2.60
C MET A 263 17.69 5.78 4.09
N THR A 264 18.87 5.30 4.51
CA THR A 264 19.30 5.35 5.93
C THR A 264 19.41 6.80 6.40
N ALA A 265 20.07 7.67 5.62
CA ALA A 265 20.19 9.08 5.96
C ALA A 265 18.83 9.79 6.04
N GLN A 266 17.90 9.44 5.14
CA GLN A 266 16.55 9.98 5.16
C GLN A 266 15.79 9.56 6.42
N VAL A 267 15.84 8.30 6.80
CA VAL A 267 15.18 7.80 8.01
C VAL A 267 15.79 8.42 9.27
N GLU A 268 17.12 8.53 9.36
CA GLU A 268 17.78 9.19 10.49
C GLU A 268 17.39 10.68 10.61
N ALA A 269 17.23 11.38 9.50
CA ALA A 269 16.73 12.75 9.52
C ALA A 269 15.26 12.83 9.98
N MET A 270 14.42 11.88 9.57
CA MET A 270 13.02 11.82 10.01
C MET A 270 12.88 11.52 11.51
N LYS A 271 13.75 10.70 12.09
CA LYS A 271 13.78 10.44 13.55
C LYS A 271 14.00 11.71 14.40
N LEU A 272 14.57 12.77 13.81
CA LEU A 272 14.76 14.07 14.48
C LEU A 272 13.48 14.90 14.51
N LEU A 273 12.38 14.43 13.92
CA LEU A 273 11.07 15.09 13.84
C LEU A 273 9.98 14.25 14.53
N PRO A 274 10.10 13.96 15.84
CA PRO A 274 9.25 12.99 16.55
C PRO A 274 7.77 13.40 16.68
N ASP A 275 7.46 14.68 16.49
CA ASP A 275 6.08 15.16 16.46
C ASP A 275 5.31 14.66 15.23
N THR A 276 6.03 14.27 14.17
CA THR A 276 5.45 13.75 12.93
C THR A 276 5.83 12.29 12.70
N PHE A 277 7.10 11.92 12.92
CA PHE A 277 7.64 10.59 12.63
C PHE A 277 8.08 9.89 13.91
N VAL A 278 7.24 9.02 14.45
CA VAL A 278 7.57 8.19 15.61
C VAL A 278 8.21 6.91 15.11
N TYR A 279 9.54 6.86 15.22
CA TYR A 279 10.27 5.63 14.86
C TYR A 279 9.94 4.50 15.82
N CYS A 280 9.68 3.34 15.30
CA CYS A 280 9.33 2.15 16.07
C CYS A 280 10.30 0.99 15.78
N GLU A 281 10.58 0.20 16.80
CA GLU A 281 11.34 -1.05 16.68
C GLU A 281 10.42 -2.23 16.34
N ASN A 282 9.13 -2.08 16.61
CA ASN A 282 8.09 -2.96 16.13
C ASN A 282 6.99 -2.14 15.43
N PHE A 283 6.21 -2.75 14.52
CA PHE A 283 5.28 -2.06 13.65
C PHE A 283 4.13 -1.33 14.36
N ARG A 284 3.88 -1.60 15.64
CA ARG A 284 2.73 -1.07 16.39
C ARG A 284 3.05 0.15 17.24
N ASP A 285 4.33 0.40 17.50
CA ASP A 285 4.76 1.42 18.48
C ASP A 285 4.98 2.80 17.88
N GLY A 286 4.66 2.99 16.60
CA GLY A 286 4.84 4.26 15.91
C GLY A 286 4.27 4.28 14.51
N ASN A 287 4.79 5.20 13.68
CA ASN A 287 4.35 5.36 12.29
C ASN A 287 5.50 5.38 11.27
N LEU A 288 6.73 5.13 11.72
CA LEU A 288 7.90 5.00 10.88
C LEU A 288 8.71 3.78 11.30
N TYR A 289 8.78 2.78 10.44
CA TYR A 289 9.64 1.61 10.60
C TYR A 289 10.65 1.54 9.46
N TYR A 290 11.88 1.09 9.77
CA TYR A 290 12.93 0.90 8.77
C TYR A 290 13.63 -0.42 8.93
N THR A 291 13.81 -1.13 7.83
CA THR A 291 14.49 -2.43 7.80
C THR A 291 15.51 -2.54 6.68
N GLN A 292 16.39 -3.52 6.84
CA GLN A 292 17.33 -3.97 5.83
C GLN A 292 17.11 -5.46 5.59
N CYS A 293 17.15 -5.88 4.33
CA CYS A 293 17.01 -7.28 3.94
C CYS A 293 18.18 -7.76 3.11
N SER A 294 18.24 -9.06 2.83
CA SER A 294 19.34 -9.67 2.07
C SER A 294 19.23 -9.51 0.54
N GLY A 295 18.17 -8.84 0.05
CA GLY A 295 17.83 -8.81 -1.39
C GLY A 295 18.73 -7.96 -2.29
N GLY A 296 19.60 -7.10 -1.73
CA GLY A 296 20.41 -6.13 -2.48
C GLY A 296 19.55 -5.12 -3.25
N HIS A 297 20.10 -4.41 -4.22
CA HIS A 297 19.34 -3.47 -5.07
C HIS A 297 18.55 -4.21 -6.14
N SER A 298 17.45 -4.86 -5.77
CA SER A 298 16.65 -5.67 -6.68
C SER A 298 15.16 -5.75 -6.27
N THR A 299 14.32 -6.24 -7.16
CA THR A 299 12.90 -6.53 -6.85
C THR A 299 12.74 -7.59 -5.75
N LYS A 300 13.78 -8.39 -5.47
CA LYS A 300 13.77 -9.33 -4.34
C LYS A 300 13.70 -8.60 -3.00
N SER A 301 14.35 -7.45 -2.86
CA SER A 301 14.20 -6.62 -1.65
C SER A 301 12.76 -6.15 -1.46
N VAL A 302 12.08 -5.74 -2.54
CA VAL A 302 10.65 -5.35 -2.47
C VAL A 302 9.81 -6.53 -1.99
N GLU A 303 10.05 -7.74 -2.50
CA GLU A 303 9.33 -8.95 -2.11
C GLU A 303 9.52 -9.29 -0.62
N LEU A 304 10.77 -9.21 -0.13
CA LEU A 304 11.11 -9.46 1.28
C LEU A 304 10.53 -8.40 2.23
N ILE A 305 10.60 -7.13 1.84
CA ILE A 305 10.03 -6.02 2.61
C ILE A 305 8.50 -6.12 2.64
N MET A 306 7.88 -6.38 1.49
CA MET A 306 6.42 -6.54 1.36
C MET A 306 5.89 -7.69 2.22
N TYR A 307 6.62 -8.81 2.29
CA TYR A 307 6.29 -9.96 3.13
C TYR A 307 6.08 -9.59 4.60
N CYS A 308 6.86 -8.62 5.11
CA CYS A 308 6.74 -8.15 6.49
C CYS A 308 5.83 -6.91 6.62
N ALA A 309 5.77 -6.05 5.59
CA ALA A 309 5.04 -4.79 5.64
C ALA A 309 3.52 -4.97 5.53
N LEU A 310 3.05 -5.82 4.60
CA LEU A 310 1.61 -5.97 4.36
C LEU A 310 0.81 -6.43 5.58
N PRO A 311 1.32 -7.33 6.46
CA PRO A 311 0.63 -7.68 7.70
C PRO A 311 0.47 -6.52 8.69
N ALA A 312 1.28 -5.46 8.55
CA ALA A 312 1.19 -4.23 9.36
C ALA A 312 0.31 -3.16 8.73
N PHE A 313 -0.16 -3.35 7.49
CA PHE A 313 -0.99 -2.40 6.78
C PHE A 313 -2.48 -2.69 6.98
N PHE A 314 -3.29 -1.67 6.73
CA PHE A 314 -4.76 -1.72 6.73
C PHE A 314 -5.42 -1.97 8.11
N ASP A 315 -4.68 -1.79 9.20
CA ASP A 315 -5.18 -1.95 10.57
C ASP A 315 -5.53 -0.63 11.27
N LYS A 316 -5.35 0.54 10.60
CA LYS A 316 -5.62 1.87 11.17
C LYS A 316 -6.99 2.40 10.83
#